data_3d33cf8630cce9a1b21b174aacf0d614
#
_entry.id   3d33cf8630cce9a1b21b174aacf0d614
#
_cell.length_a   1.000
_cell.length_b   1.000
_cell.length_c   1.000
_cell.angle_alpha   90.00
_cell.angle_beta   90.00
_cell.angle_gamma   90.00
#
_symmetry.space_group_name_H-M   'P 1'
#
loop_
_entity.id
_entity.type
_entity.pdbx_description
1 polymer ?
#
loop_
_entity_poly.entity_id
_entity_poly.type
_entity_poly.pdbx_seq_one_letter_code
_entity_poly.pdbx_strand_id
1 'polypeptide(L)'
;MSDNFEQFPEIGPIDTPKQFHQLGIFVLDGSGSMAGQAQGGVTKADAVNIAVRDLLTRFKVSRVKQNFSFSVVTFDTSAQLRTPITEASNIDDNDDYNPMNGHGGGTNIFEGLKIAEQQANDFLNQADADGVPHSVIILVMTDGACFNPGLTVQTSENIKNGPSGGKVTICSTFFGQVGNSDEGAKNLLRDIATDRVMGFKEVYDAETLRTFFEKSISSASGVTI
;
A
#
# COMPACT_ATOMS: atom_id res chain seq x y z
N MET A 1 -32.73 -48.76 -20.34
CA MET A 1 -32.54 -47.38 -20.85
C MET A 1 -31.67 -46.70 -19.83
N SER A 2 -30.38 -46.53 -20.12
CA SER A 2 -29.43 -45.85 -19.25
C SER A 2 -29.33 -44.39 -19.69
N ASP A 3 -29.82 -43.51 -18.85
CA ASP A 3 -29.70 -42.06 -19.06
C ASP A 3 -28.23 -41.65 -18.95
N ASN A 4 -27.61 -41.42 -20.10
CA ASN A 4 -26.33 -40.71 -20.17
C ASN A 4 -26.59 -39.23 -19.88
N PHE A 5 -26.42 -38.81 -18.65
CA PHE A 5 -26.23 -37.38 -18.36
C PHE A 5 -24.87 -36.97 -18.92
N GLU A 6 -24.89 -36.23 -20.01
CA GLU A 6 -23.68 -35.51 -20.49
C GLU A 6 -23.22 -34.55 -19.38
N GLN A 7 -22.08 -34.85 -18.78
CA GLN A 7 -21.40 -33.91 -17.89
C GLN A 7 -20.89 -32.75 -18.75
N PHE A 8 -21.58 -31.63 -18.69
CA PHE A 8 -21.02 -30.39 -19.23
C PHE A 8 -19.73 -30.07 -18.48
N PRO A 9 -18.62 -29.70 -19.17
CA PRO A 9 -17.41 -29.31 -18.51
C PRO A 9 -17.70 -28.08 -17.64
N GLU A 10 -17.30 -28.12 -16.36
CA GLU A 10 -17.35 -26.96 -15.51
C GLU A 10 -16.49 -25.86 -16.15
N ILE A 11 -17.14 -24.78 -16.60
CA ILE A 11 -16.45 -23.59 -17.06
C ILE A 11 -15.88 -22.96 -15.79
N GLY A 12 -14.58 -23.11 -15.57
CA GLY A 12 -13.87 -22.42 -14.48
C GLY A 12 -14.06 -20.90 -14.55
N PRO A 13 -13.80 -20.17 -13.48
CA PRO A 13 -13.96 -18.73 -13.47
C PRO A 13 -13.14 -18.10 -14.60
N ILE A 14 -13.84 -17.42 -15.52
CA ILE A 14 -13.21 -16.68 -16.62
C ILE A 14 -12.60 -15.43 -16.00
N ASP A 15 -11.27 -15.38 -15.93
CA ASP A 15 -10.55 -14.18 -15.52
C ASP A 15 -10.79 -13.05 -16.54
N THR A 16 -11.09 -11.85 -16.05
CA THR A 16 -11.29 -10.67 -16.89
C THR A 16 -9.96 -10.31 -17.56
N PRO A 17 -9.90 -10.04 -18.87
CA PRO A 17 -8.66 -9.63 -19.52
C PRO A 17 -8.05 -8.39 -18.84
N LYS A 18 -6.72 -8.35 -18.77
CA LYS A 18 -5.97 -7.23 -18.21
C LYS A 18 -6.22 -5.97 -19.04
N GLN A 19 -6.80 -4.93 -18.42
CA GLN A 19 -7.15 -3.67 -19.07
C GLN A 19 -6.20 -2.52 -18.69
N PHE A 20 -5.57 -2.62 -17.54
CA PHE A 20 -4.56 -1.71 -17.00
C PHE A 20 -3.66 -2.51 -16.06
N HIS A 21 -2.54 -1.93 -15.63
CA HIS A 21 -1.72 -2.52 -14.58
C HIS A 21 -1.40 -1.49 -13.52
N GLN A 22 -1.81 -1.73 -12.28
CA GLN A 22 -1.57 -0.84 -11.16
C GLN A 22 -0.69 -1.52 -10.11
N LEU A 23 0.37 -0.81 -9.71
CA LEU A 23 1.22 -1.20 -8.59
C LEU A 23 0.78 -0.46 -7.33
N GLY A 24 0.44 -1.21 -6.27
CA GLY A 24 0.28 -0.70 -4.91
C GLY A 24 1.57 -0.88 -4.12
N ILE A 25 2.17 0.20 -3.63
CA ILE A 25 3.38 0.16 -2.80
C ILE A 25 3.00 0.57 -1.38
N PHE A 26 3.10 -0.35 -0.43
CA PHE A 26 2.93 -0.05 0.99
C PHE A 26 4.26 0.40 1.57
N VAL A 27 4.29 1.59 2.18
CA VAL A 27 5.44 2.16 2.89
C VAL A 27 5.05 2.28 4.36
N LEU A 28 5.46 1.30 5.16
CA LEU A 28 4.94 1.02 6.48
C LEU A 28 5.97 1.34 7.57
N ASP A 29 5.58 2.16 8.53
CA ASP A 29 6.40 2.53 9.68
C ASP A 29 6.56 1.36 10.65
N GLY A 30 7.83 1.00 10.91
CA GLY A 30 8.23 0.01 11.91
C GLY A 30 8.97 0.64 13.10
N SER A 31 8.85 1.95 13.32
CA SER A 31 9.48 2.64 14.46
C SER A 31 8.97 2.13 15.81
N GLY A 32 9.71 2.41 16.87
CA GLY A 32 9.41 1.92 18.22
C GLY A 32 8.03 2.31 18.75
N SER A 33 7.44 3.42 18.29
CA SER A 33 6.07 3.85 18.66
C SER A 33 4.98 2.92 18.13
N MET A 34 5.25 2.13 17.09
CA MET A 34 4.33 1.15 16.54
C MET A 34 4.04 -0.04 17.48
N ALA A 35 4.85 -0.24 18.52
CA ALA A 35 4.54 -1.15 19.65
C ALA A 35 3.37 -0.65 20.51
N GLY A 36 2.95 0.62 20.38
CA GLY A 36 1.81 1.20 21.08
C GLY A 36 0.49 0.51 20.73
N GLN A 37 -0.51 0.66 21.62
CA GLN A 37 -1.83 0.04 21.47
C GLN A 37 -2.65 0.74 20.38
N ALA A 38 -3.26 -0.06 19.52
CA ALA A 38 -4.33 0.34 18.61
C ALA A 38 -5.71 0.10 19.25
N GLN A 39 -6.76 0.60 18.62
CA GLN A 39 -8.11 0.16 18.98
C GLN A 39 -8.28 -1.32 18.60
N GLY A 40 -8.96 -2.08 19.48
CA GLY A 40 -9.14 -3.53 19.30
C GLY A 40 -8.21 -4.39 20.14
N GLY A 41 -7.32 -3.79 20.96
CA GLY A 41 -6.51 -4.54 21.94
C GLY A 41 -5.25 -5.20 21.37
N VAL A 42 -4.83 -4.84 20.16
CA VAL A 42 -3.58 -5.26 19.51
C VAL A 42 -2.62 -4.08 19.41
N THR A 43 -1.35 -4.33 19.08
CA THR A 43 -0.40 -3.25 18.78
C THR A 43 -0.74 -2.58 17.44
N LYS A 44 -0.27 -1.35 17.22
CA LYS A 44 -0.43 -0.67 15.92
C LYS A 44 0.22 -1.49 14.79
N ALA A 45 1.40 -2.06 15.06
CA ALA A 45 2.11 -2.90 14.10
C ALA A 45 1.31 -4.18 13.76
N ASP A 46 0.67 -4.83 14.74
CA ASP A 46 -0.20 -5.99 14.48
C ASP A 46 -1.46 -5.57 13.71
N ALA A 47 -2.03 -4.40 14.02
CA ALA A 47 -3.17 -3.86 13.27
C ALA A 47 -2.81 -3.60 11.80
N VAL A 48 -1.59 -3.13 11.52
CA VAL A 48 -1.08 -2.97 10.15
C VAL A 48 -0.93 -4.32 9.47
N ASN A 49 -0.33 -5.31 10.14
CA ASN A 49 -0.22 -6.69 9.62
C ASN A 49 -1.60 -7.25 9.22
N ILE A 50 -2.58 -7.14 10.10
CA ILE A 50 -3.96 -7.58 9.84
C ILE A 50 -4.54 -6.85 8.62
N ALA A 51 -4.43 -5.52 8.58
CA ALA A 51 -4.98 -4.70 7.50
C ALA A 51 -4.39 -5.04 6.14
N VAL A 52 -3.06 -5.22 6.05
CA VAL A 52 -2.36 -5.55 4.81
C VAL A 52 -2.73 -6.96 4.35
N ARG A 53 -2.72 -7.95 5.23
CA ARG A 53 -3.10 -9.32 4.90
C ARG A 53 -4.53 -9.41 4.37
N ASP A 54 -5.49 -8.83 5.09
CA ASP A 54 -6.90 -8.82 4.67
C ASP A 54 -7.08 -8.16 3.30
N LEU A 55 -6.35 -7.08 3.05
CA LEU A 55 -6.39 -6.38 1.77
C LEU A 55 -5.84 -7.25 0.64
N LEU A 56 -4.64 -7.83 0.82
CA LEU A 56 -4.01 -8.69 -0.17
C LEU A 56 -4.85 -9.93 -0.48
N THR A 57 -5.48 -10.54 0.54
CA THR A 57 -6.42 -11.65 0.35
C THR A 57 -7.59 -11.26 -0.56
N ARG A 58 -8.18 -10.06 -0.36
CA ARG A 58 -9.29 -9.57 -1.20
C ARG A 58 -8.85 -9.38 -2.65
N PHE A 59 -7.70 -8.77 -2.88
CA PHE A 59 -7.18 -8.60 -4.24
C PHE A 59 -6.87 -9.92 -4.90
N LYS A 60 -6.27 -10.88 -4.18
CA LYS A 60 -5.91 -12.22 -4.68
C LYS A 60 -7.12 -13.03 -5.17
N VAL A 61 -8.28 -12.89 -4.53
CA VAL A 61 -9.51 -13.59 -4.92
C VAL A 61 -10.38 -12.77 -5.88
N SER A 62 -10.05 -11.51 -6.14
CA SER A 62 -10.80 -10.64 -7.03
C SER A 62 -10.75 -11.14 -8.48
N ARG A 63 -11.83 -10.91 -9.23
CA ARG A 63 -11.90 -11.20 -10.67
C ARG A 63 -10.96 -10.32 -11.50
N VAL A 64 -10.53 -9.19 -10.95
CA VAL A 64 -9.63 -8.22 -11.59
C VAL A 64 -8.19 -8.30 -11.07
N LYS A 65 -7.83 -9.34 -10.32
CA LYS A 65 -6.49 -9.55 -9.71
C LYS A 65 -5.33 -9.38 -10.68
N GLN A 66 -5.52 -9.73 -11.96
CA GLN A 66 -4.49 -9.60 -13.00
C GLN A 66 -4.10 -8.15 -13.30
N ASN A 67 -4.92 -7.17 -12.90
CA ASN A 67 -4.63 -5.76 -13.08
C ASN A 67 -3.77 -5.17 -11.95
N PHE A 68 -3.43 -5.95 -10.91
CA PHE A 68 -2.76 -5.44 -9.73
C PHE A 68 -1.47 -6.19 -9.40
N SER A 69 -0.47 -5.43 -9.01
CA SER A 69 0.75 -5.91 -8.34
C SER A 69 0.95 -5.13 -7.05
N PHE A 70 1.67 -5.73 -6.10
CA PHE A 70 1.96 -5.12 -4.81
C PHE A 70 3.43 -5.21 -4.47
N SER A 71 3.92 -4.23 -3.71
CA SER A 71 5.23 -4.21 -3.08
C SER A 71 5.10 -3.68 -1.66
N VAL A 72 5.93 -4.18 -0.75
CA VAL A 72 5.94 -3.75 0.65
C VAL A 72 7.33 -3.26 1.03
N VAL A 73 7.40 -2.04 1.51
CA VAL A 73 8.56 -1.39 2.07
C VAL A 73 8.28 -1.13 3.54
N THR A 74 9.17 -1.52 4.41
CA THR A 74 9.12 -1.19 5.84
C THR A 74 10.25 -0.21 6.17
N PHE A 75 10.02 0.69 7.11
CA PHE A 75 11.03 1.67 7.50
C PHE A 75 10.99 2.01 8.98
N ASP A 76 12.14 2.43 9.49
CA ASP A 76 12.32 3.09 10.78
C ASP A 76 13.35 4.23 10.63
N THR A 77 14.54 4.10 11.17
CA THR A 77 15.71 4.96 10.90
C THR A 77 16.27 4.70 9.50
N SER A 78 16.12 3.48 9.01
CA SER A 78 16.46 2.98 7.68
C SER A 78 15.23 2.37 6.98
N ALA A 79 15.36 1.90 5.74
CA ALA A 79 14.25 1.23 5.06
C ALA A 79 14.69 -0.07 4.40
N GLN A 80 13.74 -1.00 4.26
CA GLN A 80 13.94 -2.30 3.64
C GLN A 80 12.81 -2.60 2.64
N LEU A 81 13.17 -3.18 1.49
CA LEU A 81 12.21 -3.80 0.60
C LEU A 81 11.82 -5.18 1.17
N ARG A 82 10.67 -5.27 1.80
CA ARG A 82 10.15 -6.49 2.42
C ARG A 82 9.61 -7.46 1.37
N THR A 83 8.80 -6.96 0.46
CA THR A 83 8.21 -7.73 -0.62
C THR A 83 8.47 -7.01 -1.94
N PRO A 84 9.20 -7.63 -2.89
CA PRO A 84 9.40 -7.05 -4.22
C PRO A 84 8.08 -6.99 -4.99
N ILE A 85 8.06 -6.30 -6.14
CA ILE A 85 6.88 -6.23 -7.00
C ILE A 85 6.39 -7.64 -7.33
N THR A 86 5.17 -7.95 -6.88
CA THR A 86 4.56 -9.27 -7.01
C THR A 86 3.12 -9.12 -7.48
N GLU A 87 2.71 -9.85 -8.50
CA GLU A 87 1.32 -9.87 -8.96
C GLU A 87 0.37 -10.32 -7.85
N ALA A 88 -0.83 -9.73 -7.80
CA ALA A 88 -1.82 -10.05 -6.76
C ALA A 88 -2.17 -11.54 -6.70
N SER A 89 -2.15 -12.23 -7.84
CA SER A 89 -2.37 -13.69 -7.91
C SER A 89 -1.31 -14.51 -7.18
N ASN A 90 -0.07 -14.00 -7.11
CA ASN A 90 1.11 -14.71 -6.60
C ASN A 90 1.55 -14.22 -5.22
N ILE A 91 0.92 -13.15 -4.69
CA ILE A 91 1.31 -12.58 -3.40
C ILE A 91 1.01 -13.58 -2.27
N ASP A 92 1.93 -13.66 -1.30
CA ASP A 92 1.69 -14.46 -0.08
C ASP A 92 0.88 -13.63 0.93
N ASP A 93 -0.43 -13.82 0.92
CA ASP A 93 -1.36 -13.15 1.84
C ASP A 93 -1.32 -13.72 3.27
N ASN A 94 -0.51 -14.77 3.52
CA ASN A 94 -0.25 -15.33 4.85
C ASN A 94 1.11 -14.94 5.42
N ASP A 95 1.96 -14.23 4.67
CA ASP A 95 3.24 -13.71 5.17
C ASP A 95 3.02 -12.74 6.35
N ASP A 96 4.05 -12.53 7.14
CA ASP A 96 4.03 -11.60 8.27
C ASP A 96 4.43 -10.20 7.80
N TYR A 97 3.42 -9.34 7.61
CA TYR A 97 3.58 -7.94 7.22
C TYR A 97 3.71 -6.99 8.42
N ASN A 98 4.03 -7.50 9.60
CA ASN A 98 4.28 -6.64 10.76
C ASN A 98 5.50 -5.76 10.49
N PRO A 99 5.33 -4.42 10.42
CA PRO A 99 6.39 -3.52 10.00
C PRO A 99 7.53 -3.41 11.02
N MET A 100 7.34 -3.85 12.27
CA MET A 100 8.39 -3.86 13.28
C MET A 100 9.38 -5.02 13.11
N ASN A 101 9.13 -5.98 12.23
CA ASN A 101 10.07 -7.08 11.99
C ASN A 101 11.39 -6.55 11.40
N GLY A 102 12.45 -6.61 12.21
CA GLY A 102 13.78 -6.06 11.85
C GLY A 102 13.93 -4.55 12.04
N HIS A 103 12.95 -3.89 12.65
CA HIS A 103 12.88 -2.47 12.94
C HIS A 103 12.65 -2.19 14.43
N GLY A 104 12.43 -0.94 14.81
CA GLY A 104 12.19 -0.51 16.20
C GLY A 104 12.93 0.79 16.55
N GLY A 105 13.57 1.40 15.55
CA GLY A 105 14.28 2.69 15.69
C GLY A 105 13.36 3.90 15.63
N GLY A 106 13.87 4.99 15.08
CA GLY A 106 13.13 6.24 14.87
C GLY A 106 12.35 6.23 13.55
N THR A 107 11.87 7.40 13.13
CA THR A 107 10.96 7.52 11.97
C THR A 107 11.60 8.38 10.87
N ASN A 108 12.01 7.76 9.78
CA ASN A 108 12.59 8.39 8.59
C ASN A 108 11.78 8.02 7.33
N ILE A 109 10.65 8.70 7.11
CA ILE A 109 9.73 8.42 6.00
C ILE A 109 10.43 8.51 4.64
N PHE A 110 11.37 9.48 4.46
CA PHE A 110 12.06 9.67 3.19
C PHE A 110 12.87 8.44 2.74
N GLU A 111 13.40 7.63 3.67
CA GLU A 111 14.10 6.38 3.31
C GLU A 111 13.14 5.36 2.70
N GLY A 112 11.93 5.23 3.25
CA GLY A 112 10.88 4.41 2.67
C GLY A 112 10.42 4.91 1.30
N LEU A 113 10.24 6.23 1.15
CA LEU A 113 9.87 6.85 -0.11
C LEU A 113 10.91 6.66 -1.22
N LYS A 114 12.22 6.67 -0.90
CA LYS A 114 13.29 6.40 -1.89
C LYS A 114 13.18 5.01 -2.48
N ILE A 115 12.93 3.99 -1.65
CA ILE A 115 12.72 2.62 -2.15
C ILE A 115 11.44 2.55 -2.96
N ALA A 116 10.36 3.19 -2.50
CA ALA A 116 9.10 3.24 -3.23
C ALA A 116 9.23 3.93 -4.59
N GLU A 117 10.00 5.02 -4.68
CA GLU A 117 10.32 5.69 -5.95
C GLU A 117 11.04 4.75 -6.92
N GLN A 118 12.04 4.00 -6.44
CA GLN A 118 12.74 3.02 -7.27
C GLN A 118 11.77 1.94 -7.77
N GLN A 119 10.95 1.34 -6.90
CA GLN A 119 9.95 0.33 -7.28
C GLN A 119 8.94 0.89 -8.30
N ALA A 120 8.48 2.15 -8.10
CA ALA A 120 7.57 2.81 -9.02
C ALA A 120 8.19 2.99 -10.41
N ASN A 121 9.45 3.46 -10.48
CA ASN A 121 10.16 3.65 -11.73
C ASN A 121 10.44 2.31 -12.44
N ASP A 122 10.86 1.28 -11.72
CA ASP A 122 11.11 -0.06 -12.28
C ASP A 122 9.82 -0.64 -12.88
N PHE A 123 8.69 -0.46 -12.21
CA PHE A 123 7.38 -0.90 -12.71
C PHE A 123 6.90 -0.11 -13.94
N LEU A 124 7.00 1.21 -13.90
CA LEU A 124 6.55 2.08 -15.00
C LEU A 124 7.41 1.95 -16.26
N ASN A 125 8.69 1.62 -16.10
CA ASN A 125 9.58 1.35 -17.23
C ASN A 125 9.24 0.04 -17.98
N GLN A 126 8.40 -0.83 -17.39
CA GLN A 126 7.92 -2.07 -18.02
C GLN A 126 6.58 -1.88 -18.76
N ALA A 127 5.99 -0.68 -18.72
CA ALA A 127 4.65 -0.39 -19.24
C ALA A 127 4.43 -0.74 -20.71
N ASP A 128 5.49 -0.65 -21.52
CA ASP A 128 5.39 -0.92 -22.96
C ASP A 128 5.38 -2.43 -23.31
N ALA A 129 5.72 -3.29 -22.34
CA ALA A 129 5.88 -4.72 -22.61
C ALA A 129 4.54 -5.48 -22.69
N ASP A 130 3.51 -5.05 -21.93
CA ASP A 130 2.19 -5.71 -21.89
C ASP A 130 1.08 -4.90 -22.57
N GLY A 131 1.40 -3.72 -23.11
CA GLY A 131 0.51 -2.93 -23.97
C GLY A 131 -0.69 -2.32 -23.26
N VAL A 132 -0.71 -2.28 -21.91
CA VAL A 132 -1.78 -1.68 -21.11
C VAL A 132 -1.26 -0.48 -20.31
N PRO A 133 -2.13 0.50 -19.97
CA PRO A 133 -1.74 1.63 -19.13
C PRO A 133 -1.22 1.19 -17.77
N HIS A 134 -0.09 1.74 -17.33
CA HIS A 134 0.48 1.50 -16.00
C HIS A 134 0.31 2.72 -15.09
N SER A 135 0.00 2.47 -13.81
CA SER A 135 -0.07 3.48 -12.76
C SER A 135 0.46 2.93 -11.44
N VAL A 136 0.87 3.82 -10.56
CA VAL A 136 1.38 3.46 -9.23
C VAL A 136 0.64 4.25 -8.16
N ILE A 137 0.32 3.57 -7.07
CA ILE A 137 -0.12 4.22 -5.84
C ILE A 137 0.83 3.87 -4.71
N ILE A 138 1.36 4.87 -4.03
CA ILE A 138 2.20 4.74 -2.85
C ILE A 138 1.34 5.05 -1.62
N LEU A 139 1.27 4.10 -0.69
CA LEU A 139 0.46 4.17 0.53
C LEU A 139 1.41 4.28 1.73
N VAL A 140 1.62 5.50 2.21
CA VAL A 140 2.49 5.78 3.35
C VAL A 140 1.69 5.72 4.65
N MET A 141 2.19 4.98 5.64
CA MET A 141 1.60 4.91 6.98
C MET A 141 2.66 5.14 8.05
N THR A 142 2.37 6.03 9.00
CA THR A 142 3.18 6.27 10.21
C THR A 142 2.28 6.66 11.38
N ASP A 143 2.79 6.52 12.60
CA ASP A 143 2.12 6.91 13.83
C ASP A 143 2.81 8.06 14.58
N GLY A 144 3.87 8.63 14.01
CA GLY A 144 4.70 9.59 14.70
C GLY A 144 5.40 10.63 13.85
N ALA A 145 6.15 11.49 14.56
CA ALA A 145 6.90 12.58 13.96
C ALA A 145 8.14 12.06 13.20
N CYS A 146 8.34 12.54 11.99
CA CYS A 146 9.50 12.23 11.17
C CYS A 146 10.72 13.05 11.59
N PHE A 147 11.90 12.42 11.66
CA PHE A 147 13.16 13.10 11.98
C PHE A 147 13.61 14.11 10.92
N ASN A 148 13.27 13.85 9.65
CA ASN A 148 13.70 14.64 8.51
C ASN A 148 12.51 15.08 7.64
N PRO A 149 11.58 15.93 8.17
CA PRO A 149 10.38 16.32 7.44
C PRO A 149 10.69 17.05 6.12
N GLY A 150 11.73 17.88 6.09
CA GLY A 150 12.13 18.59 4.88
C GLY A 150 12.57 17.64 3.75
N LEU A 151 13.39 16.63 4.06
CA LEU A 151 13.77 15.60 3.07
C LEU A 151 12.59 14.76 2.63
N THR A 152 11.65 14.46 3.54
CA THR A 152 10.44 13.71 3.23
C THR A 152 9.56 14.45 2.22
N VAL A 153 9.33 15.75 2.44
CA VAL A 153 8.59 16.60 1.48
C VAL A 153 9.33 16.66 0.15
N GLN A 154 10.63 16.95 0.17
CA GLN A 154 11.43 17.01 -1.06
C GLN A 154 11.37 15.70 -1.86
N THR A 155 11.50 14.54 -1.20
CA THR A 155 11.41 13.24 -1.86
C THR A 155 10.03 13.03 -2.47
N SER A 156 8.95 13.36 -1.74
CA SER A 156 7.58 13.26 -2.27
C SER A 156 7.35 14.17 -3.48
N GLU A 157 7.90 15.39 -3.46
CA GLU A 157 7.83 16.33 -4.59
C GLU A 157 8.60 15.80 -5.81
N ASN A 158 9.77 15.19 -5.60
CA ASN A 158 10.53 14.55 -6.68
C ASN A 158 9.71 13.41 -7.33
N ILE A 159 9.02 12.60 -6.54
CA ILE A 159 8.14 11.53 -7.05
C ILE A 159 6.98 12.15 -7.85
N LYS A 160 6.28 13.14 -7.29
CA LYS A 160 5.09 13.77 -7.90
C LYS A 160 5.41 14.55 -9.18
N ASN A 161 6.56 15.19 -9.24
CA ASN A 161 6.96 16.08 -10.33
C ASN A 161 8.05 15.48 -11.25
N GLY A 162 8.50 14.27 -10.97
CA GLY A 162 9.46 13.53 -11.80
C GLY A 162 8.88 13.08 -13.14
N PRO A 163 9.68 12.46 -14.00
CA PRO A 163 9.23 12.02 -15.34
C PRO A 163 8.01 11.10 -15.33
N SER A 164 7.85 10.34 -14.27
CA SER A 164 6.72 9.42 -14.07
C SER A 164 5.61 9.98 -13.17
N GLY A 165 5.71 11.22 -12.70
CA GLY A 165 4.86 11.81 -11.66
C GLY A 165 3.37 11.80 -12.00
N GLY A 166 3.00 12.04 -13.26
CA GLY A 166 1.61 11.97 -13.71
C GLY A 166 0.97 10.56 -13.64
N LYS A 167 1.77 9.52 -13.37
CA LYS A 167 1.32 8.13 -13.22
C LYS A 167 1.45 7.63 -11.78
N VAL A 168 1.94 8.47 -10.85
CA VAL A 168 2.17 8.10 -9.44
C VAL A 168 1.26 8.94 -8.54
N THR A 169 0.51 8.26 -7.68
CA THR A 169 -0.31 8.89 -6.64
C THR A 169 0.25 8.51 -5.27
N ILE A 170 0.44 9.48 -4.38
CA ILE A 170 0.82 9.25 -2.99
C ILE A 170 -0.41 9.48 -2.11
N CYS A 171 -0.79 8.48 -1.34
CA CYS A 171 -1.74 8.59 -0.24
C CYS A 171 -1.02 8.33 1.08
N SER A 172 -1.48 8.96 2.14
CA SER A 172 -0.83 8.89 3.44
C SER A 172 -1.81 8.68 4.57
N THR A 173 -1.35 8.01 5.64
CA THR A 173 -2.18 7.64 6.77
C THR A 173 -1.43 7.93 8.07
N PHE A 174 -2.08 8.65 8.98
CA PHE A 174 -1.64 8.76 10.36
C PHE A 174 -2.35 7.70 11.21
N PHE A 175 -1.58 6.78 11.79
CA PHE A 175 -2.11 5.79 12.72
C PHE A 175 -2.17 6.37 14.14
N GLY A 176 -3.30 7.00 14.47
CA GLY A 176 -3.50 7.72 15.72
C GLY A 176 -3.72 6.82 16.93
N GLN A 177 -3.66 7.45 18.09
CA GLN A 177 -4.17 6.90 19.35
C GLN A 177 -5.18 7.89 19.91
N VAL A 178 -6.31 7.40 20.40
CA VAL A 178 -7.35 8.27 20.96
C VAL A 178 -6.79 9.13 22.09
N GLY A 179 -6.96 10.46 21.96
CA GLY A 179 -6.47 11.43 22.93
C GLY A 179 -5.01 11.88 22.73
N ASN A 180 -4.31 11.33 21.74
CA ASN A 180 -2.98 11.80 21.35
C ASN A 180 -3.03 12.34 19.91
N SER A 181 -2.70 13.60 19.73
CA SER A 181 -2.71 14.27 18.44
C SER A 181 -1.33 14.84 18.14
N ASP A 182 -0.67 14.34 17.11
CA ASP A 182 0.54 14.93 16.54
C ASP A 182 0.18 15.69 15.26
N GLU A 183 -0.19 16.96 15.42
CA GLU A 183 -0.55 17.80 14.27
C GLU A 183 0.63 18.06 13.33
N GLY A 184 1.87 18.04 13.86
CA GLY A 184 3.07 18.16 13.02
C GLY A 184 3.20 16.97 12.06
N ALA A 185 3.07 15.74 12.58
CA ALA A 185 3.10 14.53 11.77
C ALA A 185 1.95 14.48 10.77
N LYS A 186 0.73 14.85 11.19
CA LYS A 186 -0.44 14.88 10.30
C LYS A 186 -0.28 15.90 9.18
N ASN A 187 0.27 17.08 9.47
CA ASN A 187 0.52 18.09 8.45
C ASN A 187 1.58 17.63 7.45
N LEU A 188 2.67 17.02 7.91
CA LEU A 188 3.67 16.42 7.03
C LEU A 188 3.03 15.37 6.09
N LEU A 189 2.17 14.49 6.63
CA LEU A 189 1.49 13.47 5.84
C LEU A 189 0.55 14.08 4.79
N ARG A 190 -0.17 15.16 5.13
CA ARG A 190 -0.96 15.93 4.14
C ARG A 190 -0.09 16.55 3.06
N ASP A 191 1.10 17.05 3.42
CA ASP A 191 2.02 17.71 2.48
C ASP A 191 2.63 16.73 1.48
N ILE A 192 2.93 15.50 1.90
CA ILE A 192 3.48 14.48 1.00
C ILE A 192 2.42 13.85 0.10
N ALA A 193 1.15 13.82 0.50
CA ALA A 193 0.07 13.28 -0.32
C ALA A 193 -0.09 14.06 -1.64
N THR A 194 -0.48 13.37 -2.71
CA THR A 194 -0.79 14.02 -4.00
C THR A 194 -1.98 14.96 -3.86
N ASP A 195 -3.02 14.54 -3.14
CA ASP A 195 -4.14 15.39 -2.74
C ASP A 195 -4.14 15.51 -1.21
N ARG A 196 -4.02 16.74 -0.71
CA ARG A 196 -3.91 17.00 0.74
C ARG A 196 -5.15 16.63 1.54
N VAL A 197 -6.32 16.55 0.91
CA VAL A 197 -7.61 16.26 1.55
C VAL A 197 -8.03 14.83 1.33
N MET A 198 -8.10 14.40 0.08
CA MET A 198 -8.56 13.05 -0.29
C MET A 198 -7.48 11.99 -0.13
N GLY A 199 -6.21 12.36 -0.27
CA GLY A 199 -5.06 11.48 -0.14
C GLY A 199 -4.56 11.27 1.29
N PHE A 200 -5.20 11.89 2.30
CA PHE A 200 -4.83 11.76 3.71
C PHE A 200 -5.97 11.19 4.55
N LYS A 201 -5.63 10.29 5.48
CA LYS A 201 -6.58 9.75 6.46
C LYS A 201 -5.93 9.52 7.82
N GLU A 202 -6.64 9.87 8.88
CA GLU A 202 -6.35 9.43 10.25
C GLU A 202 -7.15 8.16 10.55
N VAL A 203 -6.45 7.14 11.08
CA VAL A 203 -7.01 5.82 11.40
C VAL A 203 -6.58 5.38 12.79
N TYR A 204 -7.31 4.46 13.41
CA TYR A 204 -7.08 4.00 14.78
C TYR A 204 -7.10 2.48 14.93
N ASP A 205 -7.48 1.76 13.89
CA ASP A 205 -7.65 0.31 13.87
C ASP A 205 -7.34 -0.29 12.49
N ALA A 206 -7.27 -1.61 12.41
CA ALA A 206 -6.95 -2.35 11.21
C ALA A 206 -8.03 -2.19 10.11
N GLU A 207 -9.31 -2.14 10.48
CA GLU A 207 -10.42 -2.09 9.53
C GLU A 207 -10.46 -0.75 8.79
N THR A 208 -10.32 0.36 9.52
CA THR A 208 -10.29 1.70 8.92
C THR A 208 -9.04 1.90 8.06
N LEU A 209 -7.88 1.35 8.47
CA LEU A 209 -6.66 1.35 7.65
C LEU A 209 -6.85 0.57 6.35
N ARG A 210 -7.31 -0.68 6.44
CA ARG A 210 -7.59 -1.53 5.28
C ARG A 210 -8.57 -0.85 4.32
N THR A 211 -9.66 -0.29 4.86
CA THR A 211 -10.68 0.38 4.06
C THR A 211 -10.13 1.60 3.32
N PHE A 212 -9.25 2.38 3.96
CA PHE A 212 -8.61 3.51 3.30
C PHE A 212 -7.67 3.05 2.18
N PHE A 213 -6.84 2.05 2.42
CA PHE A 213 -5.95 1.50 1.41
C PHE A 213 -6.73 0.93 0.21
N GLU A 214 -7.76 0.13 0.46
CA GLU A 214 -8.64 -0.44 -0.57
C GLU A 214 -9.28 0.65 -1.44
N LYS A 215 -9.86 1.68 -0.80
CA LYS A 215 -10.47 2.81 -1.51
C LYS A 215 -9.44 3.60 -2.32
N SER A 216 -8.25 3.83 -1.77
CA SER A 216 -7.19 4.57 -2.47
C SER A 216 -6.76 3.83 -3.73
N ILE A 217 -6.55 2.52 -3.67
CA ILE A 217 -6.17 1.69 -4.82
C ILE A 217 -7.32 1.66 -5.84
N SER A 218 -8.54 1.40 -5.39
CA SER A 218 -9.74 1.33 -6.27
C SER A 218 -10.03 2.67 -6.96
N SER A 219 -9.91 3.78 -6.24
CA SER A 219 -10.16 5.11 -6.83
C SER A 219 -9.14 5.47 -7.90
N ALA A 220 -7.87 5.11 -7.70
CA ALA A 220 -6.81 5.37 -8.67
C ALA A 220 -6.95 4.51 -9.94
N SER A 221 -7.57 3.34 -9.85
CA SER A 221 -7.82 2.43 -10.99
C SER A 221 -9.20 2.62 -11.64
N GLY A 222 -10.13 3.29 -10.95
CA GLY A 222 -11.54 3.38 -11.37
C GLY A 222 -12.31 2.06 -11.24
N VAL A 223 -11.77 1.08 -10.52
CA VAL A 223 -12.37 -0.26 -10.33
C VAL A 223 -12.82 -0.42 -8.87
N THR A 224 -14.00 -1.00 -8.66
CA THR A 224 -14.48 -1.43 -7.34
C THR A 224 -14.13 -2.90 -7.13
N ILE A 225 -13.53 -3.23 -5.97
CA ILE A 225 -13.06 -4.57 -5.59
C ILE A 225 -14.00 -5.20 -4.57
#